data_168934a066747bbc862b630693c94ef0
#
_entry.id   168934a066747bbc862b630693c94ef0
#
_cell.length_a   1.000
_cell.length_b   1.000
_cell.length_c   1.000
_cell.angle_alpha   90.00
_cell.angle_beta   90.00
_cell.angle_gamma   90.00
#
_symmetry.space_group_name_H-M   'P 1'
#
loop_
_entity.id
_entity.type
_entity.pdbx_description
1 polymer ?
#
loop_
_entity_poly.entity_id
_entity_poly.type
_entity_poly.pdbx_seq_one_letter_code
_entity_poly.pdbx_strand_id
1 'polypeptide(L)'
;MSHAARLRRGLVPRLYPAVVAGGRLYRRTAGRRLRVVAVVGSLGKTTTTRAVAAALGVPVHRPALLSANSPVGVGRALLSARPWQGHVVIEAGIEAPDQMRGHADMLRPDVAIVTAIATDHWKSLHTLERTRDEKAEMVRILAPTGIAVLNADDPNVRWMATQTRARVVLVGESADAEIRATDIALDWPHGTRFDAHIEGRVVPVRTRLLGRHMVFPALAALAVAHVEGVPLERAISALDELEPTLSRMQAVLLASGAIIIRDDFKASTESFACATATLAEIPAKRRIAVVGALSESHGRADYRQVGERLGVVVDEVVLVGVMDDMQACRSALVKAGVARENIRRVRNAHDAAELLRPELREGDVVLTKGRWQQALPRIALELAGRNVQCRADPCPFKRMMCDLCPYLERPFDGRNVSPLARRRS
;
A
#
# COMPACT_ATOMS: atom_id res chain seq x y z
N MET A 1 2.80 -19.23 22.30
CA MET A 1 2.57 -19.56 20.85
C MET A 1 1.76 -20.84 20.75
N SER A 2 0.57 -20.82 20.16
CA SER A 2 -0.31 -21.98 20.05
C SER A 2 0.25 -23.02 19.07
N HIS A 3 -0.05 -24.31 19.31
CA HIS A 3 0.33 -25.47 18.47
C HIS A 3 -0.01 -25.26 16.98
N ALA A 4 -1.15 -24.63 16.68
CA ALA A 4 -1.56 -24.26 15.32
C ALA A 4 -0.67 -23.19 14.65
N ALA A 5 -0.04 -22.30 15.41
CA ALA A 5 0.89 -21.31 14.87
C ALA A 5 2.25 -21.96 14.51
N ARG A 6 2.67 -22.99 15.27
CA ARG A 6 3.85 -23.80 14.94
C ARG A 6 3.62 -24.66 13.70
N LEU A 7 2.46 -25.32 13.59
CA LEU A 7 2.07 -26.11 12.41
C LEU A 7 2.02 -25.25 11.13
N ARG A 8 1.47 -24.02 11.18
CA ARG A 8 1.47 -23.12 10.01
C ARG A 8 2.86 -22.65 9.61
N ARG A 9 3.77 -22.37 10.56
CA ARG A 9 5.16 -22.00 10.24
C ARG A 9 5.94 -23.16 9.61
N GLY A 10 5.60 -24.41 9.90
CA GLY A 10 6.22 -25.58 9.30
C GLY A 10 5.59 -26.04 7.98
N LEU A 11 4.26 -25.88 7.79
CA LEU A 11 3.56 -26.37 6.59
C LEU A 11 3.68 -25.43 5.40
N VAL A 12 3.60 -24.11 5.61
CA VAL A 12 3.64 -23.11 4.52
C VAL A 12 4.94 -23.16 3.72
N PRO A 13 6.15 -23.22 4.34
CA PRO A 13 7.39 -23.39 3.60
C PRO A 13 7.46 -24.74 2.85
N ARG A 14 6.91 -25.81 3.42
CA ARG A 14 6.90 -27.15 2.79
C ARG A 14 5.96 -27.25 1.59
N LEU A 15 4.85 -26.52 1.59
CA LEU A 15 3.89 -26.48 0.48
C LEU A 15 4.32 -25.52 -0.64
N TYR A 16 5.21 -24.59 -0.38
CA TYR A 16 5.62 -23.60 -1.37
C TYR A 16 6.23 -24.19 -2.64
N PRO A 17 7.14 -25.18 -2.60
CA PRO A 17 7.63 -25.84 -3.81
C PRO A 17 6.53 -26.47 -4.66
N ALA A 18 5.55 -27.11 -4.01
CA ALA A 18 4.40 -27.71 -4.70
C ALA A 18 3.49 -26.65 -5.34
N VAL A 19 3.28 -25.50 -4.66
CA VAL A 19 2.54 -24.36 -5.21
C VAL A 19 3.26 -23.78 -6.41
N VAL A 20 4.58 -23.60 -6.35
CA VAL A 20 5.41 -23.15 -7.47
C VAL A 20 5.33 -24.11 -8.65
N ALA A 21 5.48 -25.41 -8.40
CA ALA A 21 5.37 -26.45 -9.44
C ALA A 21 3.99 -26.44 -10.10
N GLY A 22 2.92 -26.40 -9.29
CA GLY A 22 1.53 -26.29 -9.77
C GLY A 22 1.28 -25.03 -10.59
N GLY A 23 1.79 -23.88 -10.14
CA GLY A 23 1.68 -22.62 -10.89
C GLY A 23 2.43 -22.67 -12.23
N ARG A 24 3.64 -23.24 -12.25
CA ARG A 24 4.41 -23.46 -13.50
C ARG A 24 3.66 -24.39 -14.47
N LEU A 25 3.09 -25.47 -13.97
CA LEU A 25 2.30 -26.38 -14.79
C LEU A 25 1.07 -25.68 -15.34
N TYR A 26 0.33 -24.94 -14.49
CA TYR A 26 -0.81 -24.15 -14.91
C TYR A 26 -0.46 -23.16 -16.02
N ARG A 27 0.62 -22.39 -15.90
CA ARG A 27 1.08 -21.44 -16.93
C ARG A 27 1.44 -22.10 -18.26
N ARG A 28 1.95 -23.34 -18.21
CA ARG A 28 2.32 -24.11 -19.43
C ARG A 28 1.13 -24.79 -20.10
N THR A 29 0.04 -24.98 -19.38
CA THR A 29 -1.13 -25.75 -19.83
C THR A 29 -2.37 -24.88 -19.91
N ALA A 30 -3.28 -24.96 -18.95
CA ALA A 30 -4.58 -24.28 -18.95
C ALA A 30 -4.44 -22.74 -18.99
N GLY A 31 -3.46 -22.18 -18.28
CA GLY A 31 -3.21 -20.74 -18.21
C GLY A 31 -2.30 -20.18 -19.31
N ARG A 32 -1.97 -20.95 -20.35
CA ARG A 32 -1.01 -20.53 -21.40
C ARG A 32 -1.44 -19.28 -22.20
N ARG A 33 -2.75 -19.07 -22.33
CA ARG A 33 -3.35 -17.91 -23.03
C ARG A 33 -3.65 -16.74 -22.10
N LEU A 34 -3.52 -16.93 -20.78
CA LEU A 34 -3.79 -15.90 -19.80
C LEU A 34 -2.63 -14.91 -19.78
N ARG A 35 -2.93 -13.62 -20.01
CA ARG A 35 -1.97 -12.53 -19.86
C ARG A 35 -1.77 -12.23 -18.37
N VAL A 36 -0.56 -12.41 -17.87
CA VAL A 36 -0.22 -12.20 -16.46
C VAL A 36 0.50 -10.88 -16.29
N VAL A 37 -0.10 -9.97 -15.53
CA VAL A 37 0.49 -8.70 -15.11
C VAL A 37 0.96 -8.85 -13.68
N ALA A 38 2.27 -8.81 -13.44
CA ALA A 38 2.85 -8.88 -12.09
C ALA A 38 3.20 -7.49 -11.59
N VAL A 39 2.78 -7.15 -10.36
CA VAL A 39 3.09 -5.87 -9.72
C VAL A 39 4.02 -6.10 -8.54
N VAL A 40 5.22 -5.53 -8.60
CA VAL A 40 6.26 -5.62 -7.57
C VAL A 40 6.73 -4.24 -7.12
N GLY A 41 7.46 -4.18 -6.02
CA GLY A 41 8.02 -2.96 -5.45
C GLY A 41 7.97 -2.98 -3.92
N SER A 42 8.42 -1.91 -3.28
CA SER A 42 8.34 -1.73 -1.82
C SER A 42 7.05 -1.04 -1.41
N LEU A 43 6.67 0.02 -2.09
CA LEU A 43 5.50 0.86 -1.82
C LEU A 43 4.56 0.87 -3.04
N GLY A 44 3.27 1.18 -2.84
CA GLY A 44 2.31 1.38 -3.93
C GLY A 44 1.73 0.12 -4.58
N LYS A 45 2.27 -1.08 -4.36
CA LYS A 45 1.86 -2.34 -5.02
C LYS A 45 0.35 -2.56 -5.06
N THR A 46 -0.30 -2.53 -3.91
CA THR A 46 -1.74 -2.84 -3.80
C THR A 46 -2.60 -1.85 -4.57
N THR A 47 -2.28 -0.55 -4.47
CA THR A 47 -2.99 0.50 -5.20
C THR A 47 -2.77 0.35 -6.71
N THR A 48 -1.52 0.10 -7.15
CA THR A 48 -1.20 -0.14 -8.56
C THR A 48 -1.90 -1.40 -9.10
N THR A 49 -1.92 -2.50 -8.32
CA THR A 49 -2.64 -3.73 -8.71
C THR A 49 -4.13 -3.44 -8.93
N ARG A 50 -4.76 -2.65 -8.06
CA ARG A 50 -6.17 -2.29 -8.19
C ARG A 50 -6.43 -1.36 -9.38
N ALA A 51 -5.58 -0.36 -9.57
CA ALA A 51 -5.68 0.57 -10.69
C ALA A 51 -5.54 -0.15 -12.04
N VAL A 52 -4.54 -1.02 -12.18
CA VAL A 52 -4.32 -1.82 -13.39
C VAL A 52 -5.48 -2.78 -13.63
N ALA A 53 -5.98 -3.45 -12.59
CA ALA A 53 -7.11 -4.36 -12.74
C ALA A 53 -8.39 -3.62 -13.17
N ALA A 54 -8.64 -2.42 -12.63
CA ALA A 54 -9.76 -1.57 -13.03
C ALA A 54 -9.63 -1.14 -14.50
N ALA A 55 -8.46 -0.64 -14.92
CA ALA A 55 -8.19 -0.22 -16.29
C ALA A 55 -8.37 -1.37 -17.31
N LEU A 56 -7.97 -2.59 -16.95
CA LEU A 56 -8.16 -3.79 -17.78
C LEU A 56 -9.58 -4.37 -17.69
N GLY A 57 -10.42 -3.88 -16.78
CA GLY A 57 -11.78 -4.42 -16.56
C GLY A 57 -11.79 -5.84 -16.00
N VAL A 58 -10.75 -6.23 -15.24
CA VAL A 58 -10.66 -7.54 -14.60
C VAL A 58 -10.91 -7.46 -13.11
N PRO A 59 -11.50 -8.51 -12.49
CA PRO A 59 -11.74 -8.49 -11.07
C PRO A 59 -10.41 -8.44 -10.30
N VAL A 60 -10.31 -7.52 -9.35
CA VAL A 60 -9.24 -7.57 -8.35
C VAL A 60 -9.46 -8.82 -7.51
N HIS A 61 -8.52 -9.75 -7.51
CA HIS A 61 -8.57 -10.85 -6.55
C HIS A 61 -8.65 -10.25 -5.15
N ARG A 62 -9.77 -10.53 -4.48
CA ARG A 62 -10.32 -9.83 -3.31
C ARG A 62 -9.24 -9.43 -2.31
N PRO A 63 -9.15 -8.13 -1.95
CA PRO A 63 -8.22 -7.65 -0.92
C PRO A 63 -8.56 -8.13 0.50
N ALA A 64 -9.63 -8.90 0.67
CA ALA A 64 -10.06 -9.42 1.97
C ALA A 64 -9.00 -10.28 2.67
N LEU A 65 -7.99 -10.74 1.96
CA LEU A 65 -6.86 -11.47 2.51
C LEU A 65 -5.58 -10.67 2.23
N LEU A 66 -5.17 -9.85 3.18
CA LEU A 66 -3.91 -9.10 3.21
C LEU A 66 -2.62 -9.94 3.02
N SER A 67 -2.77 -11.21 2.67
CA SER A 67 -1.71 -12.16 2.34
C SER A 67 -1.62 -12.47 0.86
N ALA A 68 -2.30 -11.71 0.01
CA ALA A 68 -2.29 -11.94 -1.43
C ALA A 68 -0.87 -11.93 -2.03
N ASN A 69 0.04 -11.16 -1.44
CA ASN A 69 1.43 -11.04 -1.87
C ASN A 69 2.42 -11.99 -1.17
N SER A 70 1.95 -12.87 -0.27
CA SER A 70 2.81 -13.92 0.30
C SER A 70 3.06 -15.04 -0.72
N PRO A 71 4.11 -15.87 -0.55
CA PRO A 71 4.43 -16.95 -1.49
C PRO A 71 3.24 -17.84 -1.87
N VAL A 72 2.47 -18.30 -0.88
CA VAL A 72 1.25 -19.09 -1.12
C VAL A 72 0.12 -18.23 -1.68
N GLY A 73 0.03 -16.95 -1.28
CA GLY A 73 -0.96 -16.01 -1.78
C GLY A 73 -0.82 -15.74 -3.27
N VAL A 74 0.41 -15.52 -3.75
CA VAL A 74 0.74 -15.33 -5.17
C VAL A 74 0.36 -16.57 -5.98
N GLY A 75 0.74 -17.76 -5.51
CA GLY A 75 0.38 -19.01 -6.19
C GLY A 75 -1.14 -19.24 -6.21
N ARG A 76 -1.83 -18.95 -5.12
CA ARG A 76 -3.29 -19.05 -5.07
C ARG A 76 -3.96 -18.06 -6.02
N ALA A 77 -3.46 -16.82 -6.12
CA ALA A 77 -3.99 -15.84 -7.05
C ALA A 77 -3.88 -16.34 -8.50
N LEU A 78 -2.72 -16.87 -8.88
CA LEU A 78 -2.52 -17.46 -10.20
C LEU A 78 -3.44 -18.66 -10.48
N LEU A 79 -3.49 -19.63 -9.56
CA LEU A 79 -4.27 -20.86 -9.72
C LEU A 79 -5.80 -20.63 -9.65
N SER A 80 -6.26 -19.50 -9.11
CA SER A 80 -7.67 -19.12 -9.09
C SER A 80 -8.09 -18.30 -10.30
N ALA A 81 -7.14 -17.83 -11.12
CA ALA A 81 -7.46 -17.17 -12.39
C ALA A 81 -8.04 -18.18 -13.38
N ARG A 82 -9.07 -17.76 -14.08
CA ARG A 82 -9.73 -18.62 -15.07
C ARG A 82 -9.02 -18.51 -16.42
N PRO A 83 -8.77 -19.63 -17.14
CA PRO A 83 -8.02 -19.61 -18.41
C PRO A 83 -8.60 -18.70 -19.50
N TRP A 84 -9.91 -18.43 -19.45
CA TRP A 84 -10.64 -17.58 -20.39
C TRP A 84 -10.80 -16.12 -19.95
N GLN A 85 -10.22 -15.74 -18.84
CA GLN A 85 -10.37 -14.41 -18.24
C GLN A 85 -9.60 -13.31 -19.03
N GLY A 86 -8.75 -13.67 -19.97
CA GLY A 86 -7.90 -12.75 -20.73
C GLY A 86 -6.70 -12.30 -19.91
N HIS A 87 -6.92 -11.49 -18.88
CA HIS A 87 -5.87 -10.94 -18.02
C HIS A 87 -6.03 -11.37 -16.56
N VAL A 88 -4.90 -11.43 -15.85
CA VAL A 88 -4.84 -11.48 -14.38
C VAL A 88 -3.78 -10.54 -13.86
N VAL A 89 -4.13 -9.74 -12.86
CA VAL A 89 -3.19 -8.81 -12.20
C VAL A 89 -2.84 -9.36 -10.82
N ILE A 90 -1.56 -9.60 -10.56
CA ILE A 90 -1.08 -10.26 -9.35
C ILE A 90 -0.03 -9.38 -8.65
N GLU A 91 -0.33 -9.03 -7.40
CA GLU A 91 0.65 -8.40 -6.51
C GLU A 91 1.64 -9.47 -6.00
N ALA A 92 2.94 -9.28 -6.25
CA ALA A 92 4.00 -10.14 -5.74
C ALA A 92 4.88 -9.38 -4.74
N GLY A 93 4.86 -9.82 -3.48
CA GLY A 93 5.71 -9.34 -2.40
C GLY A 93 6.69 -10.40 -1.94
N ILE A 94 7.72 -9.98 -1.21
CA ILE A 94 8.72 -10.86 -0.60
C ILE A 94 8.85 -10.54 0.88
N GLU A 95 9.25 -11.52 1.67
CA GLU A 95 9.57 -11.37 3.10
C GLU A 95 11.00 -11.86 3.40
N ALA A 96 11.66 -12.52 2.44
CA ALA A 96 13.01 -13.09 2.58
C ALA A 96 13.73 -13.12 1.21
N PRO A 97 15.06 -13.28 1.20
CA PRO A 97 15.85 -13.46 -0.03
C PRO A 97 15.38 -14.65 -0.86
N ASP A 98 15.65 -14.61 -2.16
CA ASP A 98 15.37 -15.65 -3.18
C ASP A 98 13.87 -15.97 -3.43
N GLN A 99 12.96 -15.25 -2.76
CA GLN A 99 11.52 -15.46 -2.96
C GLN A 99 11.01 -14.89 -4.28
N MET A 100 11.54 -13.75 -4.74
CA MET A 100 11.08 -13.12 -5.96
C MET A 100 11.38 -13.98 -7.18
N ARG A 101 12.55 -14.63 -7.21
CA ARG A 101 12.89 -15.58 -8.27
C ARG A 101 11.86 -16.72 -8.36
N GLY A 102 11.46 -17.29 -7.20
CA GLY A 102 10.41 -18.32 -7.16
C GLY A 102 9.06 -17.82 -7.69
N HIS A 103 8.69 -16.56 -7.37
CA HIS A 103 7.47 -15.94 -7.90
C HIS A 103 7.57 -15.69 -9.39
N ALA A 104 8.68 -15.16 -9.87
CA ALA A 104 8.95 -14.89 -11.28
C ALA A 104 8.85 -16.17 -12.11
N ASP A 105 9.51 -17.24 -11.67
CA ASP A 105 9.44 -18.56 -12.28
C ASP A 105 8.03 -19.16 -12.34
N MET A 106 7.24 -18.94 -11.29
CA MET A 106 5.86 -19.42 -11.20
C MET A 106 4.93 -18.62 -12.11
N LEU A 107 5.03 -17.29 -12.06
CA LEU A 107 4.13 -16.39 -12.77
C LEU A 107 4.45 -16.31 -14.26
N ARG A 108 5.74 -16.29 -14.64
CA ARG A 108 6.19 -15.99 -16.00
C ARG A 108 5.36 -14.87 -16.60
N PRO A 109 5.46 -13.65 -16.05
CA PRO A 109 4.58 -12.56 -16.42
C PRO A 109 4.79 -12.14 -17.88
N ASP A 110 3.72 -11.67 -18.50
CA ASP A 110 3.74 -11.01 -19.79
C ASP A 110 4.05 -9.52 -19.64
N VAL A 111 3.60 -8.95 -18.50
CA VAL A 111 3.90 -7.56 -18.08
C VAL A 111 4.39 -7.57 -16.64
N ALA A 112 5.51 -6.92 -16.37
CA ALA A 112 6.01 -6.68 -15.02
C ALA A 112 5.99 -5.17 -14.72
N ILE A 113 5.35 -4.79 -13.61
CA ILE A 113 5.29 -3.40 -13.14
C ILE A 113 6.17 -3.30 -11.90
N VAL A 114 7.09 -2.35 -11.87
CA VAL A 114 7.89 -2.05 -10.67
C VAL A 114 7.56 -0.66 -10.16
N THR A 115 7.01 -0.59 -8.95
CA THR A 115 6.49 0.67 -8.40
C THR A 115 7.57 1.57 -7.82
N ALA A 116 8.23 1.13 -6.75
CA ALA A 116 9.30 1.87 -6.08
C ALA A 116 10.17 0.91 -5.27
N ILE A 117 11.43 1.27 -5.05
CA ILE A 117 12.36 0.55 -4.18
C ILE A 117 12.63 1.41 -2.94
N ALA A 118 12.29 0.87 -1.78
CA ALA A 118 12.49 1.49 -0.49
C ALA A 118 13.03 0.48 0.52
N THR A 119 13.36 0.93 1.73
CA THR A 119 13.94 0.13 2.82
C THR A 119 12.97 -0.88 3.44
N ASP A 120 12.13 -1.51 2.61
CA ASP A 120 11.17 -2.55 3.01
C ASP A 120 11.89 -3.87 3.27
N HIS A 121 11.46 -4.61 4.29
CA HIS A 121 12.05 -5.91 4.68
C HIS A 121 13.54 -5.82 5.08
N TRP A 122 13.96 -4.70 5.67
CA TRP A 122 15.33 -4.46 6.11
C TRP A 122 15.92 -5.60 6.95
N LYS A 123 15.13 -6.19 7.83
CA LYS A 123 15.58 -7.30 8.69
C LYS A 123 16.03 -8.54 7.94
N SER A 124 15.63 -8.69 6.69
CA SER A 124 15.97 -9.86 5.85
C SER A 124 16.85 -9.50 4.65
N LEU A 125 16.72 -8.30 4.11
CA LEU A 125 17.45 -7.86 2.91
C LEU A 125 18.63 -6.96 3.22
N HIS A 126 18.64 -6.23 4.35
CA HIS A 126 19.72 -5.43 4.91
C HIS A 126 20.16 -4.21 4.09
N THR A 127 20.04 -4.20 2.75
CA THR A 127 20.44 -3.07 1.91
C THR A 127 19.38 -2.77 0.84
N LEU A 128 19.41 -1.53 0.35
CA LEU A 128 18.52 -1.08 -0.72
C LEU A 128 18.87 -1.78 -2.04
N GLU A 129 20.14 -2.01 -2.30
CA GLU A 129 20.65 -2.71 -3.47
C GLU A 129 20.16 -4.16 -3.50
N ARG A 130 20.22 -4.88 -2.38
CA ARG A 130 19.66 -6.24 -2.32
C ARG A 130 18.15 -6.25 -2.54
N THR A 131 17.44 -5.27 -1.99
CA THR A 131 15.99 -5.13 -2.23
C THR A 131 15.71 -4.87 -3.71
N ARG A 132 16.52 -4.03 -4.37
CA ARG A 132 16.45 -3.76 -5.79
C ARG A 132 16.72 -5.02 -6.61
N ASP A 133 17.85 -5.69 -6.35
CA ASP A 133 18.29 -6.86 -7.09
C ASP A 133 17.32 -8.04 -6.98
N GLU A 134 16.79 -8.26 -5.78
CA GLU A 134 15.77 -9.27 -5.52
C GLU A 134 14.50 -9.00 -6.36
N LYS A 135 14.01 -7.76 -6.36
CA LYS A 135 12.79 -7.40 -7.11
C LYS A 135 13.02 -7.37 -8.62
N ALA A 136 14.25 -7.13 -9.08
CA ALA A 136 14.62 -7.18 -10.48
C ALA A 136 14.44 -8.57 -11.11
N GLU A 137 14.38 -9.65 -10.31
CA GLU A 137 14.11 -11.00 -10.82
C GLU A 137 12.77 -11.07 -11.59
N MET A 138 11.77 -10.25 -11.22
CA MET A 138 10.49 -10.19 -11.94
C MET A 138 10.64 -9.55 -13.33
N VAL A 139 11.62 -8.66 -13.49
CA VAL A 139 11.92 -8.01 -14.77
C VAL A 139 12.84 -8.89 -15.62
N ARG A 140 13.82 -9.57 -15.00
CA ARG A 140 14.76 -10.48 -15.68
C ARG A 140 14.07 -11.68 -16.34
N ILE A 141 12.98 -12.17 -15.77
CA ILE A 141 12.25 -13.34 -16.28
C ILE A 141 11.41 -13.04 -17.53
N LEU A 142 11.16 -11.77 -17.83
CA LEU A 142 10.34 -11.38 -18.98
C LEU A 142 10.93 -11.96 -20.28
N ALA A 143 10.06 -12.52 -21.11
CA ALA A 143 10.44 -12.88 -22.47
C ALA A 143 10.78 -11.62 -23.30
N PRO A 144 11.54 -11.72 -24.39
CA PRO A 144 11.77 -10.57 -25.27
C PRO A 144 10.51 -9.88 -25.80
N THR A 145 9.39 -10.62 -25.87
CA THR A 145 8.07 -10.11 -26.24
C THR A 145 7.28 -9.55 -25.06
N GLY A 146 7.82 -9.64 -23.84
CA GLY A 146 7.20 -9.09 -22.63
C GLY A 146 7.38 -7.59 -22.50
N ILE A 147 6.78 -7.01 -21.46
CA ILE A 147 6.80 -5.58 -21.21
C ILE A 147 7.18 -5.31 -19.76
N ALA A 148 8.14 -4.42 -19.54
CA ALA A 148 8.51 -3.90 -18.24
C ALA A 148 7.98 -2.46 -18.08
N VAL A 149 7.00 -2.23 -17.21
CA VAL A 149 6.51 -0.90 -16.85
C VAL A 149 7.26 -0.44 -15.60
N LEU A 150 8.12 0.54 -15.74
CA LEU A 150 9.08 0.94 -14.73
C LEU A 150 8.86 2.40 -14.29
N ASN A 151 8.95 2.65 -12.98
CA ASN A 151 8.88 4.00 -12.44
C ASN A 151 10.14 4.80 -12.85
N ALA A 152 9.93 5.82 -13.68
CA ALA A 152 10.98 6.70 -14.19
C ALA A 152 11.58 7.59 -13.09
N ASP A 153 10.84 7.86 -12.01
CA ASP A 153 11.23 8.80 -10.96
C ASP A 153 12.05 8.12 -9.84
N ASP A 154 12.16 6.78 -9.87
CA ASP A 154 12.97 6.01 -8.92
C ASP A 154 14.24 5.49 -9.62
N PRO A 155 15.45 5.96 -9.25
CA PRO A 155 16.70 5.55 -9.90
C PRO A 155 16.97 4.05 -9.76
N ASN A 156 16.53 3.40 -8.67
CA ASN A 156 16.67 1.95 -8.50
C ASN A 156 15.75 1.17 -9.43
N VAL A 157 14.56 1.71 -9.71
CA VAL A 157 13.64 1.11 -10.68
C VAL A 157 14.12 1.36 -12.10
N ARG A 158 14.60 2.58 -12.43
CA ARG A 158 15.20 2.88 -13.74
C ARG A 158 16.35 1.95 -14.07
N TRP A 159 17.22 1.66 -13.11
CA TRP A 159 18.32 0.71 -13.29
C TRP A 159 17.82 -0.66 -13.80
N MET A 160 16.60 -1.07 -13.45
CA MET A 160 16.05 -2.36 -13.91
C MET A 160 15.80 -2.41 -15.42
N ALA A 161 15.75 -1.27 -16.11
CA ALA A 161 15.68 -1.23 -17.58
C ALA A 161 16.89 -1.93 -18.24
N THR A 162 18.06 -1.91 -17.59
CA THR A 162 19.27 -2.60 -18.07
C THR A 162 19.24 -4.12 -17.79
N GLN A 163 18.26 -4.61 -17.06
CA GLN A 163 18.19 -6.00 -16.59
C GLN A 163 17.29 -6.90 -17.46
N THR A 164 16.74 -6.37 -18.55
CA THR A 164 15.83 -7.12 -19.43
C THR A 164 16.07 -6.82 -20.90
N ARG A 165 15.65 -7.76 -21.75
CA ARG A 165 15.54 -7.58 -23.19
C ARG A 165 14.11 -7.31 -23.65
N ALA A 166 13.16 -7.30 -22.73
CA ALA A 166 11.77 -6.96 -22.98
C ALA A 166 11.62 -5.46 -23.29
N ARG A 167 10.52 -5.07 -23.91
CA ARG A 167 10.19 -3.65 -24.08
C ARG A 167 10.06 -2.98 -22.71
N VAL A 168 10.74 -1.85 -22.54
CA VAL A 168 10.64 -1.02 -21.33
C VAL A 168 9.72 0.16 -21.64
N VAL A 169 8.74 0.39 -20.79
CA VAL A 169 7.87 1.56 -20.77
C VAL A 169 8.16 2.33 -19.48
N LEU A 170 8.83 3.46 -19.59
CA LEU A 170 9.11 4.35 -18.47
C LEU A 170 7.87 5.20 -18.15
N VAL A 171 7.47 5.24 -16.89
CA VAL A 171 6.25 5.90 -16.42
C VAL A 171 6.58 6.79 -15.22
N GLY A 172 6.17 8.05 -15.23
CA GLY A 172 6.44 8.98 -14.13
C GLY A 172 6.27 10.45 -14.49
N GLU A 173 6.92 11.31 -13.72
CA GLU A 173 6.95 12.76 -13.93
C GLU A 173 8.20 13.20 -14.72
N SER A 174 9.24 12.36 -14.75
CA SER A 174 10.49 12.62 -15.45
C SER A 174 10.25 12.95 -16.93
N ALA A 175 11.03 13.90 -17.48
CA ALA A 175 10.85 14.42 -18.84
C ALA A 175 11.04 13.35 -19.94
N ASP A 176 11.78 12.29 -19.65
CA ASP A 176 12.06 11.15 -20.53
C ASP A 176 11.12 9.94 -20.29
N ALA A 177 10.09 10.11 -19.45
CA ALA A 177 9.07 9.08 -19.28
C ALA A 177 8.22 8.98 -20.57
N GLU A 178 8.01 7.75 -21.07
CA GLU A 178 7.15 7.47 -22.23
C GLU A 178 5.69 7.82 -21.94
N ILE A 179 5.24 7.53 -20.71
CA ILE A 179 3.94 7.95 -20.21
C ILE A 179 4.17 8.86 -19.00
N ARG A 180 3.91 10.13 -19.18
CA ARG A 180 4.34 11.19 -18.27
C ARG A 180 3.15 11.93 -17.67
N ALA A 181 3.22 12.28 -16.38
CA ALA A 181 2.29 13.20 -15.76
C ALA A 181 2.86 14.62 -15.68
N THR A 182 2.00 15.59 -15.96
CA THR A 182 2.22 17.03 -15.69
C THR A 182 1.01 17.63 -15.00
N ASP A 183 1.10 18.87 -14.55
CA ASP A 183 0.01 19.64 -13.97
C ASP A 183 -0.74 18.92 -12.85
N ILE A 184 0.06 18.17 -12.04
CA ILE A 184 -0.44 17.41 -10.92
C ILE A 184 -0.93 18.36 -9.83
N ALA A 185 -2.21 18.23 -9.48
CA ALA A 185 -2.84 19.01 -8.43
C ALA A 185 -3.77 18.17 -7.58
N LEU A 186 -3.80 18.49 -6.29
CA LEU A 186 -4.74 17.89 -5.36
C LEU A 186 -6.15 18.42 -5.64
N ASP A 187 -7.13 17.51 -5.79
CA ASP A 187 -8.56 17.81 -5.86
C ASP A 187 -9.20 17.45 -4.51
N TRP A 188 -8.91 18.24 -3.50
CA TRP A 188 -9.32 17.98 -2.12
C TRP A 188 -10.82 18.14 -1.88
N PRO A 189 -11.48 17.22 -1.17
CA PRO A 189 -10.98 15.96 -0.61
C PRO A 189 -11.14 14.75 -1.55
N HIS A 190 -11.43 14.98 -2.82
CA HIS A 190 -11.92 13.97 -3.78
C HIS A 190 -10.80 13.10 -4.37
N GLY A 191 -9.55 13.61 -4.44
CA GLY A 191 -8.43 12.85 -4.98
C GLY A 191 -7.32 13.70 -5.57
N THR A 192 -6.79 13.27 -6.73
CA THR A 192 -5.71 13.93 -7.46
C THR A 192 -6.06 14.01 -8.94
N ARG A 193 -5.77 15.14 -9.58
CA ARG A 193 -5.88 15.34 -11.03
C ARG A 193 -4.52 15.64 -11.63
N PHE A 194 -4.33 15.27 -12.89
CA PHE A 194 -3.12 15.55 -13.65
C PHE A 194 -3.35 15.39 -15.15
N ASP A 195 -2.45 15.90 -15.96
CA ASP A 195 -2.42 15.66 -17.41
C ASP A 195 -1.47 14.50 -17.73
N ALA A 196 -1.99 13.46 -18.40
CA ALA A 196 -1.20 12.33 -18.86
C ALA A 196 -0.79 12.51 -20.33
N HIS A 197 0.52 12.47 -20.59
CA HIS A 197 1.10 12.49 -21.93
C HIS A 197 1.31 11.05 -22.40
N ILE A 198 0.62 10.64 -23.47
CA ILE A 198 0.66 9.29 -24.04
C ILE A 198 0.65 9.42 -25.56
N GLU A 199 1.70 8.94 -26.24
CA GLU A 199 1.86 8.98 -27.71
C GLU A 199 1.57 10.37 -28.32
N GLY A 200 2.13 11.40 -27.75
CA GLY A 200 1.95 12.77 -28.21
C GLY A 200 0.58 13.41 -27.91
N ARG A 201 -0.34 12.66 -27.31
CA ARG A 201 -1.62 13.18 -26.81
C ARG A 201 -1.48 13.60 -25.35
N VAL A 202 -2.17 14.67 -24.99
CA VAL A 202 -2.33 15.12 -23.59
C VAL A 202 -3.78 14.86 -23.21
N VAL A 203 -3.99 14.07 -22.17
CA VAL A 203 -5.33 13.71 -21.70
C VAL A 203 -5.47 14.03 -20.22
N PRO A 204 -6.54 14.74 -19.79
CA PRO A 204 -6.78 15.00 -18.38
C PRO A 204 -7.23 13.72 -17.68
N VAL A 205 -6.65 13.47 -16.52
CA VAL A 205 -6.95 12.31 -15.68
C VAL A 205 -7.36 12.78 -14.30
N ARG A 206 -8.44 12.22 -13.78
CA ARG A 206 -8.86 12.37 -12.38
C ARG A 206 -8.84 11.03 -11.72
N THR A 207 -8.49 11.00 -10.45
CA THR A 207 -8.55 9.79 -9.63
C THR A 207 -9.02 10.14 -8.23
N ARG A 208 -9.71 9.23 -7.55
CA ARG A 208 -10.04 9.37 -6.13
C ARG A 208 -8.85 9.02 -5.21
N LEU A 209 -7.69 8.76 -5.78
CA LEU A 209 -6.47 8.47 -5.05
C LEU A 209 -5.82 9.78 -4.61
N LEU A 210 -5.60 9.94 -3.31
CA LEU A 210 -5.18 11.20 -2.71
C LEU A 210 -3.65 11.31 -2.61
N GLY A 211 -3.08 12.34 -3.24
CA GLY A 211 -1.67 12.73 -3.14
C GLY A 211 -0.83 12.42 -4.37
N ARG A 212 0.24 13.22 -4.56
CA ARG A 212 1.16 13.15 -5.72
C ARG A 212 1.73 11.74 -5.94
N HIS A 213 2.07 11.01 -4.88
CA HIS A 213 2.59 9.65 -4.95
C HIS A 213 1.58 8.61 -5.46
N MET A 214 0.30 8.98 -5.56
CA MET A 214 -0.76 8.14 -6.13
C MET A 214 -0.92 8.31 -7.65
N VAL A 215 -0.19 9.24 -8.26
CA VAL A 215 -0.17 9.43 -9.71
C VAL A 215 0.46 8.22 -10.41
N PHE A 216 1.57 7.68 -9.88
CA PHE A 216 2.23 6.50 -10.47
C PHE A 216 1.27 5.30 -10.65
N PRO A 217 0.46 4.87 -9.66
CA PRO A 217 -0.54 3.82 -9.86
C PRO A 217 -1.47 4.05 -11.05
N ALA A 218 -1.91 5.29 -11.24
CA ALA A 218 -2.79 5.64 -12.36
C ALA A 218 -2.05 5.61 -13.70
N LEU A 219 -0.85 6.20 -13.78
CA LEU A 219 -0.02 6.17 -14.99
C LEU A 219 0.37 4.73 -15.37
N ALA A 220 0.74 3.90 -14.40
CA ALA A 220 1.04 2.48 -14.65
C ALA A 220 -0.16 1.72 -15.18
N ALA A 221 -1.37 2.05 -14.72
CA ALA A 221 -2.61 1.47 -15.23
C ALA A 221 -2.90 1.91 -16.67
N LEU A 222 -2.68 3.18 -17.00
CA LEU A 222 -2.81 3.71 -18.37
C LEU A 222 -1.76 3.07 -19.29
N ALA A 223 -0.52 2.89 -18.82
CA ALA A 223 0.54 2.22 -19.56
C ALA A 223 0.15 0.78 -19.92
N VAL A 224 -0.34 0.01 -18.93
CA VAL A 224 -0.76 -1.36 -19.18
C VAL A 224 -2.00 -1.41 -20.09
N ALA A 225 -2.99 -0.54 -19.88
CA ALA A 225 -4.16 -0.46 -20.75
C ALA A 225 -3.75 -0.18 -22.21
N HIS A 226 -2.84 0.79 -22.39
CA HIS A 226 -2.34 1.16 -23.72
C HIS A 226 -1.64 -0.01 -24.42
N VAL A 227 -0.66 -0.67 -23.77
CA VAL A 227 0.10 -1.78 -24.37
C VAL A 227 -0.72 -3.05 -24.57
N GLU A 228 -1.81 -3.23 -23.81
CA GLU A 228 -2.76 -4.35 -23.96
C GLU A 228 -3.94 -4.00 -24.89
N GLY A 229 -3.92 -2.83 -25.57
CA GLY A 229 -4.92 -2.42 -26.55
C GLY A 229 -6.30 -2.08 -25.97
N VAL A 230 -6.36 -1.73 -24.69
CA VAL A 230 -7.61 -1.22 -24.06
C VAL A 230 -7.79 0.24 -24.43
N PRO A 231 -8.98 0.67 -24.90
CA PRO A 231 -9.24 2.08 -25.18
C PRO A 231 -8.92 2.99 -24.00
N LEU A 232 -8.17 4.06 -24.27
CA LEU A 232 -7.64 4.97 -23.24
C LEU A 232 -8.78 5.61 -22.43
N GLU A 233 -9.86 5.99 -23.10
CA GLU A 233 -11.04 6.61 -22.50
C GLU A 233 -11.71 5.68 -21.48
N ARG A 234 -11.75 4.37 -21.79
CA ARG A 234 -12.25 3.36 -20.85
C ARG A 234 -11.35 3.21 -19.62
N ALA A 235 -10.04 3.21 -19.82
CA ALA A 235 -9.09 3.12 -18.71
C ALA A 235 -9.16 4.36 -17.80
N ILE A 236 -9.31 5.56 -18.38
CA ILE A 236 -9.47 6.82 -17.64
C ILE A 236 -10.76 6.80 -16.80
N SER A 237 -11.91 6.42 -17.41
CA SER A 237 -13.18 6.29 -16.69
C SER A 237 -13.08 5.31 -15.52
N ALA A 238 -12.42 4.16 -15.71
CA ALA A 238 -12.22 3.18 -14.66
C ALA A 238 -11.33 3.69 -13.52
N LEU A 239 -10.38 4.59 -13.80
CA LEU A 239 -9.55 5.23 -12.78
C LEU A 239 -10.30 6.31 -12.00
N ASP A 240 -11.19 7.05 -12.64
CA ASP A 240 -12.05 8.05 -11.99
C ASP A 240 -13.04 7.39 -11.01
N GLU A 241 -13.54 6.20 -11.37
CA GLU A 241 -14.45 5.40 -10.55
C GLU A 241 -13.73 4.58 -9.46
N LEU A 242 -12.40 4.48 -9.50
CA LEU A 242 -11.64 3.62 -8.59
C LEU A 242 -11.67 4.15 -7.15
N GLU A 243 -12.41 3.44 -6.30
CA GLU A 243 -12.43 3.76 -4.86
C GLU A 243 -11.04 3.67 -4.22
N PRO A 244 -10.70 4.57 -3.28
CA PRO A 244 -9.47 4.50 -2.54
C PRO A 244 -9.24 3.13 -1.90
N THR A 245 -8.01 2.68 -1.87
CA THR A 245 -7.65 1.46 -1.14
C THR A 245 -7.82 1.72 0.35
N LEU A 246 -8.54 0.83 1.05
CA LEU A 246 -8.74 0.93 2.50
C LEU A 246 -7.39 1.16 3.22
N SER A 247 -7.37 2.13 4.13
CA SER A 247 -6.18 2.47 4.92
C SER A 247 -4.95 2.88 4.09
N ARG A 248 -5.17 3.49 2.91
CA ARG A 248 -4.13 4.05 2.01
C ARG A 248 -4.56 5.43 1.55
N MET A 249 -4.17 6.45 2.28
CA MET A 249 -4.55 7.85 2.02
C MET A 249 -6.06 8.01 1.74
N GLN A 250 -6.88 7.27 2.47
CA GLN A 250 -8.34 7.29 2.31
C GLN A 250 -8.94 8.43 3.12
N ALA A 251 -9.50 9.44 2.47
CA ALA A 251 -10.23 10.52 3.12
C ALA A 251 -11.63 10.04 3.56
N VAL A 252 -12.02 10.37 4.78
CA VAL A 252 -13.33 10.07 5.36
C VAL A 252 -13.87 11.34 6.02
N LEU A 253 -15.01 11.83 5.56
CA LEU A 253 -15.72 12.95 6.17
C LEU A 253 -16.42 12.47 7.46
N LEU A 254 -16.21 13.20 8.55
CA LEU A 254 -16.82 12.92 9.84
C LEU A 254 -18.07 13.79 10.06
N ALA A 255 -18.94 13.37 10.97
CA ALA A 255 -20.15 14.15 11.32
C ALA A 255 -19.83 15.54 11.89
N SER A 256 -18.64 15.75 12.44
CA SER A 256 -18.15 17.06 12.90
C SER A 256 -17.77 18.04 11.76
N GLY A 257 -17.77 17.59 10.50
CA GLY A 257 -17.24 18.32 9.36
C GLY A 257 -15.70 18.22 9.20
N ALA A 258 -15.01 17.59 10.15
CA ALA A 258 -13.59 17.26 10.03
C ALA A 258 -13.37 16.12 9.01
N ILE A 259 -12.19 16.08 8.39
CA ILE A 259 -11.81 14.98 7.49
C ILE A 259 -10.65 14.19 8.09
N ILE A 260 -10.81 12.86 8.21
CA ILE A 260 -9.74 11.97 8.62
C ILE A 260 -9.16 11.23 7.41
N ILE A 261 -7.84 11.35 7.22
CA ILE A 261 -7.08 10.63 6.19
C ILE A 261 -6.53 9.36 6.83
N ARG A 262 -7.05 8.24 6.40
CA ARG A 262 -6.63 6.92 6.85
C ARG A 262 -5.44 6.45 6.01
N ASP A 263 -4.27 6.35 6.63
CA ASP A 263 -3.06 5.74 6.05
C ASP A 263 -2.38 4.83 7.09
N ASP A 264 -3.18 4.01 7.73
CA ASP A 264 -2.94 3.32 8.98
C ASP A 264 -2.70 1.80 8.83
N PHE A 265 -2.23 1.38 7.65
CA PHE A 265 -1.89 -0.02 7.39
C PHE A 265 -0.38 -0.28 7.44
N LYS A 266 0.43 0.57 6.82
CA LYS A 266 1.90 0.48 6.74
C LYS A 266 2.52 1.85 7.02
N ALA A 267 3.63 1.86 7.76
CA ALA A 267 4.23 3.08 8.24
C ALA A 267 5.77 3.00 8.17
N SER A 268 6.35 3.03 6.96
CA SER A 268 7.79 3.26 6.77
C SER A 268 8.08 4.77 6.76
N THR A 269 9.33 5.16 6.92
CA THR A 269 9.78 6.56 6.86
C THR A 269 9.46 7.21 5.52
N GLU A 270 9.62 6.48 4.41
CA GLU A 270 9.29 6.95 3.07
C GLU A 270 7.78 7.16 2.90
N SER A 271 6.97 6.22 3.41
CA SER A 271 5.52 6.38 3.34
C SER A 271 5.00 7.51 4.22
N PHE A 272 5.68 7.81 5.36
CA PHE A 272 5.42 9.00 6.14
C PHE A 272 5.76 10.27 5.36
N ALA A 273 6.89 10.29 4.64
CA ALA A 273 7.28 11.43 3.82
C ALA A 273 6.19 11.77 2.78
N CYS A 274 5.69 10.77 2.05
CA CYS A 274 4.62 10.96 1.07
C CYS A 274 3.32 11.47 1.71
N ALA A 275 2.89 10.87 2.82
CA ALA A 275 1.66 11.27 3.50
C ALA A 275 1.77 12.69 4.09
N THR A 276 2.93 13.05 4.65
CA THR A 276 3.20 14.39 5.21
C THR A 276 3.23 15.44 4.10
N ALA A 277 3.87 15.15 2.96
CA ALA A 277 3.86 16.05 1.81
C ALA A 277 2.43 16.31 1.30
N THR A 278 1.62 15.26 1.17
CA THR A 278 0.21 15.42 0.80
C THR A 278 -0.55 16.26 1.84
N LEU A 279 -0.35 16.01 3.14
CA LEU A 279 -1.01 16.78 4.20
C LEU A 279 -0.65 18.26 4.16
N ALA A 280 0.59 18.59 3.77
CA ALA A 280 1.04 19.99 3.63
C ALA A 280 0.29 20.74 2.52
N GLU A 281 -0.08 20.05 1.44
CA GLU A 281 -0.82 20.64 0.31
C GLU A 281 -2.32 20.84 0.59
N ILE A 282 -2.87 20.15 1.62
CA ILE A 282 -4.31 20.19 1.91
C ILE A 282 -4.69 21.53 2.58
N PRO A 283 -5.70 22.25 2.08
CA PRO A 283 -6.26 23.39 2.78
C PRO A 283 -6.98 22.93 4.06
N ALA A 284 -6.46 23.34 5.22
CA ALA A 284 -7.01 22.98 6.52
C ALA A 284 -6.94 24.13 7.50
N LYS A 285 -7.92 24.27 8.39
CA LYS A 285 -7.86 25.19 9.53
C LYS A 285 -6.85 24.73 10.57
N ARG A 286 -6.80 23.39 10.78
CA ARG A 286 -5.91 22.71 11.72
C ARG A 286 -5.51 21.35 11.16
N ARG A 287 -4.22 21.03 11.18
CA ARG A 287 -3.66 19.74 10.77
C ARG A 287 -3.25 18.94 11.99
N ILE A 288 -3.83 17.78 12.17
CA ILE A 288 -3.57 16.87 13.29
C ILE A 288 -2.96 15.60 12.75
N ALA A 289 -1.86 15.12 13.34
CA ALA A 289 -1.32 13.80 13.03
C ALA A 289 -1.51 12.81 14.17
N VAL A 290 -2.09 11.66 13.91
CA VAL A 290 -2.11 10.51 14.82
C VAL A 290 -1.04 9.54 14.38
N VAL A 291 0.02 9.44 15.18
CA VAL A 291 1.23 8.69 14.85
C VAL A 291 1.33 7.43 15.68
N GLY A 292 1.27 6.29 15.02
CA GLY A 292 1.53 4.99 15.62
C GLY A 292 2.97 4.52 15.40
N ALA A 293 3.22 3.26 15.73
CA ALA A 293 4.52 2.63 15.54
C ALA A 293 4.89 2.49 14.07
N LEU A 294 6.17 2.69 13.77
CA LEU A 294 6.72 2.45 12.45
C LEU A 294 6.79 0.96 12.12
N SER A 295 6.67 0.65 10.85
CA SER A 295 6.94 -0.69 10.31
C SER A 295 8.43 -0.82 10.02
N GLU A 296 9.08 -1.84 10.58
CA GLU A 296 10.50 -2.16 10.31
C GLU A 296 11.47 -1.02 10.62
N SER A 297 11.22 -0.28 11.71
CA SER A 297 12.05 0.82 12.14
C SER A 297 13.48 0.38 12.53
N HIS A 298 14.48 1.24 12.23
CA HIS A 298 15.85 1.17 12.69
C HIS A 298 16.05 1.88 14.05
N GLY A 299 14.94 2.15 14.76
CA GLY A 299 14.95 2.74 16.08
C GLY A 299 14.79 4.28 16.07
N ARG A 300 15.45 4.94 17.03
CA ARG A 300 15.25 6.38 17.32
C ARG A 300 15.48 7.32 16.14
N ALA A 301 16.37 6.96 15.20
CA ALA A 301 16.68 7.78 14.03
C ALA A 301 15.45 7.96 13.12
N ASP A 302 14.73 6.87 12.83
CA ASP A 302 13.54 6.92 12.00
C ASP A 302 12.41 7.73 12.65
N TYR A 303 12.21 7.55 13.96
CA TYR A 303 11.21 8.32 14.71
C TYR A 303 11.56 9.81 14.78
N ARG A 304 12.86 10.16 14.86
CA ARG A 304 13.32 11.54 14.77
C ARG A 304 12.98 12.13 13.41
N GLN A 305 13.32 11.42 12.32
CA GLN A 305 13.02 11.87 10.95
C GLN A 305 11.53 12.11 10.72
N VAL A 306 10.66 11.21 11.24
CA VAL A 306 9.21 11.40 11.20
C VAL A 306 8.79 12.66 11.94
N GLY A 307 9.31 12.89 13.14
CA GLY A 307 9.03 14.09 13.94
C GLY A 307 9.47 15.39 13.27
N GLU A 308 10.67 15.41 12.67
CA GLU A 308 11.19 16.57 11.93
C GLU A 308 10.31 16.91 10.73
N ARG A 309 9.87 15.91 9.95
CA ARG A 309 9.00 16.12 8.79
C ARG A 309 7.59 16.57 9.16
N LEU A 310 7.00 15.95 10.17
CA LEU A 310 5.65 16.31 10.62
C LEU A 310 5.61 17.69 11.26
N GLY A 311 6.62 18.02 12.08
CA GLY A 311 6.60 19.22 12.90
C GLY A 311 6.55 20.54 12.14
N VAL A 312 6.91 20.54 10.85
CA VAL A 312 6.78 21.74 9.99
C VAL A 312 5.44 21.79 9.24
N VAL A 313 4.57 20.79 9.44
CA VAL A 313 3.29 20.67 8.70
C VAL A 313 2.09 20.68 9.61
N VAL A 314 2.22 20.10 10.83
CA VAL A 314 1.08 19.86 11.71
C VAL A 314 1.01 20.83 12.87
N ASP A 315 -0.20 21.15 13.29
CA ASP A 315 -0.46 21.96 14.48
C ASP A 315 -0.48 21.14 15.76
N GLU A 316 -0.94 19.88 15.65
CA GLU A 316 -1.09 18.97 16.78
C GLU A 316 -0.69 17.53 16.42
N VAL A 317 -0.17 16.79 17.43
CA VAL A 317 0.20 15.38 17.27
C VAL A 317 -0.32 14.54 18.42
N VAL A 318 -0.94 13.41 18.09
CA VAL A 318 -1.32 12.35 19.04
C VAL A 318 -0.42 11.14 18.81
N LEU A 319 0.46 10.84 19.74
CA LEU A 319 1.35 9.68 19.71
C LEU A 319 0.65 8.48 20.36
N VAL A 320 0.46 7.39 19.59
CA VAL A 320 -0.28 6.20 20.04
C VAL A 320 0.67 5.07 20.42
N GLY A 321 0.63 4.65 21.67
CA GLY A 321 1.42 3.56 22.22
C GLY A 321 2.51 4.01 23.19
N VAL A 322 3.10 3.04 23.88
CA VAL A 322 4.17 3.26 24.87
C VAL A 322 5.45 2.64 24.32
N MET A 323 6.24 3.45 23.63
CA MET A 323 7.53 3.03 23.07
C MET A 323 8.57 4.12 23.34
N ASP A 324 9.77 3.72 23.80
CA ASP A 324 10.86 4.64 24.07
C ASP A 324 11.31 5.42 22.83
N ASP A 325 11.26 4.80 21.67
CA ASP A 325 11.63 5.43 20.41
C ASP A 325 10.71 6.61 20.04
N MET A 326 9.42 6.61 20.48
CA MET A 326 8.50 7.74 20.29
C MET A 326 8.95 9.02 21.00
N GLN A 327 9.80 8.91 22.01
CA GLN A 327 10.41 10.09 22.62
C GLN A 327 11.31 10.86 21.66
N ALA A 328 11.97 10.15 20.73
CA ALA A 328 12.77 10.81 19.68
C ALA A 328 11.88 11.60 18.70
N CYS A 329 10.72 11.04 18.33
CA CYS A 329 9.71 11.75 17.54
C CYS A 329 9.20 13.00 18.27
N ARG A 330 8.81 12.87 19.55
CA ARG A 330 8.33 13.99 20.37
C ARG A 330 9.38 15.11 20.47
N SER A 331 10.64 14.75 20.73
CA SER A 331 11.72 15.74 20.82
C SER A 331 11.95 16.48 19.49
N ALA A 332 11.82 15.76 18.37
CA ALA A 332 11.96 16.34 17.04
C ALA A 332 10.79 17.28 16.69
N LEU A 333 9.55 16.91 17.04
CA LEU A 333 8.36 17.76 16.88
C LEU A 333 8.50 19.09 17.63
N VAL A 334 8.97 19.05 18.89
CA VAL A 334 9.21 20.26 19.68
C VAL A 334 10.29 21.13 19.04
N LYS A 335 11.39 20.54 18.55
CA LYS A 335 12.44 21.27 17.85
C LYS A 335 11.96 21.90 16.54
N ALA A 336 11.02 21.27 15.87
CA ALA A 336 10.42 21.76 14.63
C ALA A 336 9.31 22.82 14.84
N GLY A 337 8.97 23.16 16.10
CA GLY A 337 8.09 24.27 16.46
C GLY A 337 6.71 23.85 16.99
N VAL A 338 6.39 22.55 17.09
CA VAL A 338 5.12 22.14 17.68
C VAL A 338 5.15 22.37 19.20
N ALA A 339 4.18 23.11 19.72
CA ALA A 339 4.07 23.38 21.15
C ALA A 339 3.92 22.10 21.96
N ARG A 340 4.54 22.04 23.14
CA ARG A 340 4.58 20.81 23.95
C ARG A 340 3.19 20.33 24.36
N GLU A 341 2.27 21.23 24.64
CA GLU A 341 0.86 20.99 24.98
C GLU A 341 0.08 20.41 23.79
N ASN A 342 0.50 20.65 22.57
CA ASN A 342 -0.11 20.12 21.35
C ASN A 342 0.44 18.71 20.98
N ILE A 343 1.36 18.16 21.77
CA ILE A 343 1.91 16.81 21.58
C ILE A 343 1.40 15.91 22.68
N ARG A 344 0.31 15.23 22.42
CA ARG A 344 -0.38 14.34 23.37
C ARG A 344 0.03 12.89 23.18
N ARG A 345 0.00 12.11 24.25
CA ARG A 345 0.29 10.66 24.21
C ARG A 345 -0.90 9.88 24.75
N VAL A 346 -1.26 8.83 24.04
CA VAL A 346 -2.33 7.90 24.42
C VAL A 346 -1.85 6.45 24.30
N ARG A 347 -2.50 5.52 24.96
CA ARG A 347 -2.08 4.12 25.00
C ARG A 347 -2.39 3.37 23.71
N ASN A 348 -3.60 3.59 23.17
CA ASN A 348 -4.16 2.81 22.07
C ASN A 348 -5.08 3.65 21.18
N ALA A 349 -5.63 3.03 20.14
CA ALA A 349 -6.50 3.67 19.18
C ALA A 349 -7.82 4.20 19.79
N HIS A 350 -8.37 3.51 20.77
CA HIS A 350 -9.61 3.93 21.44
C HIS A 350 -9.40 5.22 22.22
N ASP A 351 -8.36 5.29 23.07
CA ASP A 351 -8.00 6.50 23.81
C ASP A 351 -7.77 7.70 22.85
N ALA A 352 -7.21 7.45 21.65
CA ALA A 352 -7.05 8.49 20.64
C ALA A 352 -8.39 8.96 20.07
N ALA A 353 -9.33 8.06 19.83
CA ALA A 353 -10.68 8.43 19.35
C ALA A 353 -11.46 9.20 20.42
N GLU A 354 -11.39 8.78 21.67
CA GLU A 354 -12.03 9.49 22.80
C GLU A 354 -11.46 10.90 22.97
N LEU A 355 -10.14 11.05 22.87
CA LEU A 355 -9.45 12.33 22.95
C LEU A 355 -9.90 13.30 21.84
N LEU A 356 -9.94 12.82 20.60
CA LEU A 356 -10.22 13.65 19.43
C LEU A 356 -11.69 13.99 19.26
N ARG A 357 -12.61 13.09 19.64
CA ARG A 357 -14.05 13.22 19.40
C ARG A 357 -14.65 14.57 19.84
N PRO A 358 -14.42 15.09 21.07
CA PRO A 358 -14.99 16.37 21.50
C PRO A 358 -14.33 17.58 20.88
N GLU A 359 -13.13 17.42 20.29
CA GLU A 359 -12.31 18.53 19.83
C GLU A 359 -12.40 18.81 18.32
N LEU A 360 -12.74 17.79 17.51
CA LEU A 360 -12.77 17.91 16.05
C LEU A 360 -13.90 18.81 15.56
N ARG A 361 -13.55 19.71 14.65
CA ARG A 361 -14.45 20.70 14.05
C ARG A 361 -14.30 20.72 12.52
N GLU A 362 -15.23 21.34 11.86
CA GLU A 362 -15.20 21.60 10.42
C GLU A 362 -13.94 22.37 10.03
N GLY A 363 -13.24 21.85 9.03
CA GLY A 363 -11.97 22.37 8.53
C GLY A 363 -10.74 21.74 9.18
N ASP A 364 -10.90 20.88 10.20
CA ASP A 364 -9.81 20.06 10.73
C ASP A 364 -9.50 18.92 9.77
N VAL A 365 -8.20 18.62 9.60
CA VAL A 365 -7.73 17.46 8.85
C VAL A 365 -6.86 16.61 9.76
N VAL A 366 -7.22 15.33 9.90
CA VAL A 366 -6.52 14.36 10.76
C VAL A 366 -5.86 13.31 9.88
N LEU A 367 -4.53 13.19 9.92
CA LEU A 367 -3.80 12.07 9.31
C LEU A 367 -3.60 10.97 10.35
N THR A 368 -4.15 9.77 10.12
CA THR A 368 -3.83 8.59 10.93
C THR A 368 -2.78 7.73 10.23
N LYS A 369 -1.63 7.50 10.87
CA LYS A 369 -0.55 6.71 10.28
C LYS A 369 0.19 5.86 11.30
N GLY A 370 0.26 4.56 11.03
CA GLY A 370 0.94 3.59 11.87
C GLY A 370 0.88 2.18 11.27
N ARG A 371 1.47 1.23 11.96
CA ARG A 371 1.41 -0.17 11.53
C ARG A 371 0.11 -0.83 11.95
N TRP A 372 -0.39 -1.77 11.14
CA TRP A 372 -1.68 -2.45 11.32
C TRP A 372 -1.90 -3.11 12.70
N GLN A 373 -0.84 -3.54 13.41
CA GLN A 373 -0.95 -4.20 14.73
C GLN A 373 -1.56 -3.32 15.81
N GLN A 374 -1.44 -2.00 15.69
CA GLN A 374 -2.02 -1.05 16.64
C GLN A 374 -3.49 -0.75 16.39
N ALA A 375 -4.05 -1.35 15.32
CA ALA A 375 -5.45 -1.22 14.95
C ALA A 375 -5.95 0.24 14.86
N LEU A 376 -5.09 1.17 14.41
CA LEU A 376 -5.42 2.59 14.22
C LEU A 376 -6.66 2.83 13.34
N PRO A 377 -7.04 1.95 12.37
CA PRO A 377 -8.31 2.08 11.66
C PRO A 377 -9.54 2.26 12.57
N ARG A 378 -9.48 1.77 13.81
CA ARG A 378 -10.57 1.94 14.78
C ARG A 378 -10.85 3.40 15.10
N ILE A 379 -9.83 4.27 15.08
CA ILE A 379 -10.00 5.72 15.34
C ILE A 379 -11.00 6.29 14.34
N ALA A 380 -10.73 6.11 13.06
CA ALA A 380 -11.62 6.61 12.01
C ALA A 380 -13.03 5.98 12.08
N LEU A 381 -13.09 4.68 12.35
CA LEU A 381 -14.36 3.94 12.45
C LEU A 381 -15.20 4.42 13.65
N GLU A 382 -14.59 4.65 14.81
CA GLU A 382 -15.27 5.20 15.98
C GLU A 382 -15.70 6.66 15.77
N LEU A 383 -14.86 7.49 15.18
CA LEU A 383 -15.18 8.89 14.88
C LEU A 383 -16.25 9.02 13.80
N ALA A 384 -16.32 8.05 12.86
CA ALA A 384 -17.39 7.95 11.87
C ALA A 384 -18.69 7.32 12.41
N GLY A 385 -18.78 7.05 13.72
CA GLY A 385 -20.01 6.59 14.39
C GLY A 385 -20.23 5.08 14.40
N ARG A 386 -19.25 4.26 13.97
CA ARG A 386 -19.35 2.80 14.10
C ARG A 386 -19.22 2.38 15.57
N ASN A 387 -19.99 1.38 15.97
CA ASN A 387 -19.94 0.81 17.31
C ASN A 387 -18.73 -0.11 17.49
N VAL A 388 -17.55 0.47 17.71
CA VAL A 388 -16.30 -0.29 17.89
C VAL A 388 -16.17 -0.77 19.34
N GLN A 389 -16.48 -2.03 19.59
CA GLN A 389 -16.37 -2.67 20.92
C GLN A 389 -15.08 -3.48 21.11
N CYS A 390 -14.35 -3.77 20.02
CA CYS A 390 -13.09 -4.51 20.07
C CYS A 390 -12.00 -3.67 20.76
N ARG A 391 -11.39 -4.21 21.83
CA ARG A 391 -10.30 -3.60 22.63
C ARG A 391 -8.97 -4.34 22.51
N ALA A 392 -8.85 -5.31 21.57
CA ALA A 392 -7.64 -6.09 21.41
C ALA A 392 -6.44 -5.19 21.03
N ASP A 393 -5.40 -5.18 21.85
CA ASP A 393 -4.13 -4.47 21.64
C ASP A 393 -2.97 -5.28 22.26
N PRO A 394 -2.00 -5.75 21.48
CA PRO A 394 -1.98 -5.72 20.00
C PRO A 394 -3.06 -6.63 19.38
N CYS A 395 -3.50 -6.28 18.16
CA CYS A 395 -4.48 -7.08 17.45
C CYS A 395 -3.89 -8.47 17.09
N PRO A 396 -4.55 -9.60 17.46
CA PRO A 396 -4.03 -10.94 17.18
C PRO A 396 -4.18 -11.37 15.71
N PHE A 397 -5.00 -10.65 14.93
CA PHE A 397 -5.28 -10.96 13.54
C PHE A 397 -4.29 -10.25 12.62
N LYS A 398 -3.27 -10.97 12.18
CA LYS A 398 -2.17 -10.42 11.36
C LYS A 398 -2.57 -9.90 9.97
N ARG A 399 -3.80 -10.15 9.50
CA ARG A 399 -4.16 -9.96 8.09
C ARG A 399 -5.63 -9.60 7.89
N MET A 400 -6.30 -9.13 8.93
CA MET A 400 -7.70 -8.71 8.88
C MET A 400 -7.77 -7.19 9.10
N MET A 401 -8.40 -6.49 8.17
CA MET A 401 -8.69 -5.07 8.36
C MET A 401 -9.85 -4.91 9.35
N CYS A 402 -9.79 -3.89 10.20
CA CYS A 402 -10.84 -3.62 11.18
C CYS A 402 -12.20 -3.40 10.51
N ASP A 403 -12.22 -2.78 9.34
CA ASP A 403 -13.43 -2.55 8.53
C ASP A 403 -14.22 -3.83 8.21
N LEU A 404 -13.52 -4.94 8.04
CA LEU A 404 -14.06 -6.25 7.66
C LEU A 404 -14.02 -7.27 8.81
N CYS A 405 -13.61 -6.83 9.99
CA CYS A 405 -13.39 -7.74 11.12
C CYS A 405 -14.70 -8.09 11.80
N PRO A 406 -15.09 -9.38 11.93
CA PRO A 406 -16.32 -9.80 12.58
C PRO A 406 -16.33 -9.55 14.10
N TYR A 407 -15.18 -9.19 14.67
CA TYR A 407 -15.03 -8.85 16.08
C TYR A 407 -15.07 -7.35 16.37
N LEU A 408 -15.14 -6.50 15.34
CA LEU A 408 -15.07 -5.05 15.51
C LEU A 408 -16.15 -4.54 16.47
N GLU A 409 -17.39 -4.98 16.24
CA GLU A 409 -18.59 -4.52 16.95
C GLU A 409 -19.02 -5.47 18.09
N ARG A 410 -18.07 -6.24 18.61
CA ARG A 410 -18.27 -7.18 19.72
C ARG A 410 -17.21 -6.96 20.80
N PRO A 411 -17.55 -7.17 22.08
CA PRO A 411 -16.54 -7.17 23.13
C PRO A 411 -15.49 -8.23 22.85
N PHE A 412 -14.28 -7.79 22.53
CA PHE A 412 -13.15 -8.67 22.20
C PHE A 412 -11.83 -8.05 22.67
N ASP A 413 -11.14 -8.76 23.56
CA ASP A 413 -9.87 -8.34 24.17
C ASP A 413 -8.62 -8.96 23.52
N GLY A 414 -8.79 -9.78 22.48
CA GLY A 414 -7.71 -10.46 21.79
C GLY A 414 -7.35 -11.84 22.36
N ARG A 415 -7.90 -12.28 23.48
CA ARG A 415 -7.48 -13.50 24.19
C ARG A 415 -8.19 -14.76 23.68
N ASN A 416 -9.48 -14.70 23.43
CA ASN A 416 -10.28 -15.85 23.04
C ASN A 416 -10.64 -15.84 21.55
N VAL A 417 -9.68 -16.20 20.69
CA VAL A 417 -9.93 -16.35 19.25
C VAL A 417 -10.53 -17.72 18.96
N SER A 418 -11.83 -17.75 18.63
CA SER A 418 -12.50 -19.00 18.22
C SER A 418 -11.77 -19.65 17.03
N PRO A 419 -11.57 -20.99 17.02
CA PRO A 419 -11.01 -21.71 15.89
C PRO A 419 -11.75 -21.51 14.57
N LEU A 420 -13.06 -21.25 14.62
CA LEU A 420 -13.91 -21.00 13.43
C LEU A 420 -13.62 -19.64 12.77
N ALA A 421 -13.28 -18.61 13.54
CA ALA A 421 -12.86 -17.33 12.99
C ALA A 421 -11.52 -17.42 12.24
N ARG A 422 -10.68 -18.42 12.56
CA ARG A 422 -9.43 -18.69 11.86
C ARG A 422 -9.60 -19.34 10.50
N ARG A 423 -10.80 -19.91 10.17
CA ARG A 423 -11.10 -20.54 8.87
C ARG A 423 -11.68 -19.59 7.84
N ARG A 424 -12.16 -18.40 8.25
CA ARG A 424 -12.74 -17.38 7.36
C ARG A 424 -11.79 -16.22 7.04
N SER A 425 -10.56 -16.25 7.57
CA SER A 425 -9.53 -15.21 7.36
C SER A 425 -8.41 -15.65 6.41
#